data_261fc4994908aca19d573ba400de30cf
#
_entry.id   261fc4994908aca19d573ba400de30cf
#
_cell.length_a   1.000
_cell.length_b   1.000
_cell.length_c   1.000
_cell.angle_alpha   90.00
_cell.angle_beta   90.00
_cell.angle_gamma   90.00
#
_symmetry.space_group_name_H-M   'P 1'
#
loop_
_entity.id
_entity.type
_entity.pdbx_description
1 polymer ?
#
loop_
_entity_poly.entity_id
_entity_poly.type
_entity_poly.pdbx_seq_one_letter_code
_entity_poly.pdbx_strand_id
1 'polypeptide(L)'
;VQTYLDNVYVGPENVMLKEGGFKKQIAGFNVERIGNTARSLAFGRYAYNVAREWAMQRKQFGRLLCEFQGLQWKFADMKMKLDAGQPLLYKAAVNADNGIPSAEDTAIAK
;
A
#
# COMPACT_ATOMS: atom_id res chain seq x y z
N VAL A 1 -4.85 -19.75 -6.32
CA VAL A 1 -5.88 -20.70 -5.84
C VAL A 1 -7.05 -20.61 -6.80
N GLN A 2 -7.52 -21.73 -7.31
CA GLN A 2 -8.77 -21.84 -8.09
C GLN A 2 -9.84 -22.46 -7.19
N THR A 3 -11.00 -21.86 -7.17
CA THR A 3 -12.16 -22.38 -6.44
C THR A 3 -13.22 -22.83 -7.47
N TYR A 4 -13.70 -24.04 -7.32
CA TYR A 4 -14.73 -24.61 -8.19
C TYR A 4 -16.02 -24.67 -7.39
N LEU A 5 -17.09 -24.07 -7.95
CA LEU A 5 -18.44 -24.07 -7.39
C LEU A 5 -19.37 -24.72 -8.42
N ASP A 6 -19.97 -25.85 -8.06
CA ASP A 6 -20.90 -26.57 -8.94
C ASP A 6 -22.25 -26.71 -8.23
N ASN A 7 -23.30 -26.17 -8.85
CA ASN A 7 -24.68 -26.21 -8.39
C ASN A 7 -24.86 -25.80 -6.91
N VAL A 8 -24.05 -24.88 -6.39
CA VAL A 8 -24.19 -24.37 -5.01
C VAL A 8 -25.39 -23.43 -4.95
N TYR A 9 -26.43 -23.84 -4.24
CA TYR A 9 -27.57 -22.98 -3.97
C TYR A 9 -27.26 -21.94 -2.90
N VAL A 10 -27.54 -20.67 -3.21
CA VAL A 10 -27.42 -19.54 -2.28
C VAL A 10 -28.82 -18.96 -2.07
N GLY A 11 -29.35 -19.09 -0.85
CA GLY A 11 -30.66 -18.55 -0.50
C GLY A 11 -30.72 -17.02 -0.56
N PRO A 12 -31.90 -16.42 -0.77
CA PRO A 12 -32.06 -14.96 -0.88
C PRO A 12 -31.54 -14.18 0.33
N GLU A 13 -31.56 -14.79 1.50
CA GLU A 13 -31.08 -14.24 2.78
C GLU A 13 -29.53 -14.07 2.80
N ASN A 14 -28.81 -14.78 1.95
CA ASN A 14 -27.36 -14.74 1.84
C ASN A 14 -26.90 -13.84 0.68
N VAL A 15 -27.82 -13.20 -0.03
CA VAL A 15 -27.49 -12.28 -1.12
C VAL A 15 -27.24 -10.88 -0.56
N MET A 16 -25.98 -10.48 -0.45
CA MET A 16 -25.58 -9.17 0.08
C MET A 16 -25.95 -8.01 -0.86
N LEU A 17 -25.79 -8.20 -2.16
CA LEU A 17 -26.06 -7.20 -3.18
C LEU A 17 -26.94 -7.79 -4.27
N LYS A 18 -28.07 -7.14 -4.52
CA LYS A 18 -29.01 -7.53 -5.59
C LYS A 18 -28.46 -7.18 -6.98
N GLU A 19 -29.25 -7.39 -8.01
CA GLU A 19 -28.92 -7.05 -9.39
C GLU A 19 -28.34 -5.61 -9.49
N GLY A 20 -27.28 -5.44 -10.29
CA GLY A 20 -26.52 -4.19 -10.36
C GLY A 20 -25.57 -3.91 -9.18
N GLY A 21 -25.50 -4.80 -8.19
CA GLY A 21 -24.65 -4.64 -7.01
C GLY A 21 -23.14 -4.70 -7.27
N PHE A 22 -22.69 -5.23 -8.41
CA PHE A 22 -21.28 -5.37 -8.75
C PHE A 22 -20.51 -4.04 -8.68
N LYS A 23 -21.10 -2.95 -9.19
CA LYS A 23 -20.48 -1.61 -9.12
C LYS A 23 -20.27 -1.16 -7.66
N LYS A 24 -21.22 -1.44 -6.76
CA LYS A 24 -21.09 -1.13 -5.33
C LYS A 24 -20.00 -1.98 -4.68
N GLN A 25 -19.92 -3.26 -5.05
CA GLN A 25 -18.85 -4.16 -4.58
C GLN A 25 -17.46 -3.64 -4.97
N ILE A 26 -17.27 -3.24 -6.23
CA ILE A 26 -16.00 -2.71 -6.70
C ILE A 26 -15.65 -1.37 -6.03
N ALA A 27 -16.64 -0.51 -5.78
CA ALA A 27 -16.43 0.74 -5.04
C ALA A 27 -15.94 0.49 -3.61
N GLY A 28 -16.40 -0.58 -2.95
CA GLY A 28 -15.93 -0.99 -1.63
C GLY A 28 -14.43 -1.30 -1.57
N PHE A 29 -13.83 -1.76 -2.66
CA PHE A 29 -12.38 -2.03 -2.72
C PHE A 29 -11.51 -0.77 -2.62
N ASN A 30 -12.07 0.43 -2.79
CA ASN A 30 -11.30 1.66 -2.60
C ASN A 30 -10.85 1.82 -1.15
N VAL A 31 -11.64 1.38 -0.17
CA VAL A 31 -11.24 1.35 1.25
C VAL A 31 -10.07 0.40 1.46
N GLU A 32 -10.13 -0.80 0.86
CA GLU A 32 -9.02 -1.76 0.95
C GLU A 32 -7.74 -1.25 0.30
N ARG A 33 -7.85 -0.50 -0.80
CA ARG A 33 -6.69 0.11 -1.46
C ARG A 33 -5.96 1.07 -0.50
N ILE A 34 -6.69 1.90 0.25
CA ILE A 34 -6.10 2.78 1.28
C ILE A 34 -5.36 1.94 2.34
N GLY A 35 -6.02 0.91 2.88
CA GLY A 35 -5.43 0.02 3.88
C GLY A 35 -4.17 -0.70 3.38
N ASN A 36 -4.18 -1.19 2.14
CA ASN A 36 -3.03 -1.85 1.52
C ASN A 36 -1.87 -0.87 1.27
N THR A 37 -2.18 0.36 0.84
CA THR A 37 -1.17 1.41 0.67
C THR A 37 -0.52 1.78 2.01
N ALA A 38 -1.32 1.92 3.07
CA ALA A 38 -0.81 2.19 4.41
C ALA A 38 0.15 1.10 4.90
N ARG A 39 -0.21 -0.18 4.70
CA ARG A 39 0.66 -1.32 5.04
C ARG A 39 1.96 -1.30 4.23
N SER A 40 1.87 -1.05 2.93
CA SER A 40 3.06 -1.01 2.04
C SER A 40 4.02 0.10 2.46
N LEU A 41 3.52 1.29 2.79
CA LEU A 41 4.34 2.39 3.30
C LEU A 41 4.96 2.06 4.66
N ALA A 42 4.22 1.40 5.55
CA ALA A 42 4.74 0.98 6.86
C ALA A 42 5.87 -0.04 6.70
N PHE A 43 5.71 -1.06 5.85
CA PHE A 43 6.76 -2.03 5.55
C PHE A 43 7.98 -1.38 4.90
N GLY A 44 7.76 -0.49 3.94
CA GLY A 44 8.84 0.25 3.29
C GLY A 44 9.63 1.09 4.29
N ARG A 45 8.95 1.77 5.21
CA ARG A 45 9.59 2.58 6.26
C ARG A 45 10.40 1.72 7.23
N TYR A 46 9.84 0.58 7.64
CA TYR A 46 10.55 -0.36 8.49
C TYR A 46 11.82 -0.89 7.80
N ALA A 47 11.70 -1.37 6.56
CA ALA A 47 12.83 -1.87 5.79
C ALA A 47 13.91 -0.80 5.56
N TYR A 48 13.51 0.44 5.26
CA TYR A 48 14.42 1.57 5.14
C TYR A 48 15.22 1.81 6.42
N ASN A 49 14.56 1.82 7.58
CA ASN A 49 15.22 2.07 8.86
C ASN A 49 16.22 0.96 9.19
N VAL A 50 15.83 -0.31 9.05
CA VAL A 50 16.72 -1.47 9.27
C VAL A 50 17.93 -1.42 8.35
N ALA A 51 17.71 -1.16 7.05
CA ALA A 51 18.80 -1.06 6.08
C ALA A 51 19.75 0.11 6.39
N ARG A 52 19.21 1.25 6.81
CA ARG A 52 19.98 2.43 7.19
C ARG A 52 20.85 2.14 8.43
N GLU A 53 20.27 1.57 9.48
CA GLU A 53 21.01 1.21 10.70
C GLU A 53 22.13 0.22 10.39
N TRP A 54 21.86 -0.77 9.55
CA TRP A 54 22.87 -1.70 9.10
C TRP A 54 24.00 -1.02 8.32
N ALA A 55 23.65 -0.12 7.39
CA ALA A 55 24.65 0.61 6.61
C ALA A 55 25.55 1.52 7.45
N MET A 56 25.07 2.00 8.60
CA MET A 56 25.82 2.80 9.57
C MET A 56 26.75 1.98 10.48
N GLN A 57 26.63 0.66 10.48
CA GLN A 57 27.42 -0.23 11.35
C GLN A 57 28.34 -1.14 10.54
N ARG A 58 27.92 -1.63 9.40
CA ARG A 58 28.66 -2.59 8.58
C ARG A 58 29.80 -1.92 7.82
N LYS A 59 30.99 -2.49 7.95
CA LYS A 59 32.17 -2.07 7.17
C LYS A 59 32.46 -3.06 6.05
N GLN A 60 32.82 -2.53 4.90
CA GLN A 60 33.39 -3.26 3.76
C GLN A 60 34.43 -2.39 3.07
N PHE A 61 35.51 -3.01 2.59
CA PHE A 61 36.61 -2.29 1.94
C PHE A 61 37.16 -1.15 2.79
N GLY A 62 37.25 -1.37 4.12
CA GLY A 62 37.85 -0.43 5.08
C GLY A 62 36.94 0.74 5.52
N ARG A 63 35.70 0.86 5.03
CA ARG A 63 34.78 1.97 5.38
C ARG A 63 33.33 1.47 5.58
N LEU A 64 32.49 2.29 6.21
CA LEU A 64 31.10 1.98 6.44
C LEU A 64 30.29 1.94 5.13
N LEU A 65 29.25 1.11 5.07
CA LEU A 65 28.41 1.03 3.87
C LEU A 65 27.75 2.37 3.54
N CYS A 66 27.38 3.17 4.54
CA CYS A 66 26.79 4.49 4.35
C CYS A 66 27.76 5.52 3.69
N GLU A 67 29.07 5.26 3.65
CA GLU A 67 30.05 6.12 3.01
C GLU A 67 30.19 5.87 1.49
N PHE A 68 29.50 4.85 0.97
CA PHE A 68 29.49 4.54 -0.46
C PHE A 68 28.40 5.32 -1.18
N GLN A 69 28.78 6.22 -2.08
CA GLN A 69 27.85 7.08 -2.82
C GLN A 69 26.77 6.29 -3.56
N GLY A 70 27.10 5.14 -4.16
CA GLY A 70 26.13 4.27 -4.83
C GLY A 70 25.04 3.74 -3.90
N LEU A 71 25.31 3.57 -2.60
CA LEU A 71 24.32 3.21 -1.59
C LEU A 71 23.54 4.43 -1.11
N GLN A 72 24.20 5.58 -0.96
CA GLN A 72 23.54 6.84 -0.58
C GLN A 72 22.42 7.20 -1.57
N TRP A 73 22.65 7.05 -2.86
CA TRP A 73 21.61 7.27 -3.88
C TRP A 73 20.40 6.35 -3.69
N LYS A 74 20.62 5.08 -3.36
CA LYS A 74 19.52 4.14 -3.08
C LYS A 74 18.71 4.57 -1.86
N PHE A 75 19.37 5.02 -0.79
CA PHE A 75 18.68 5.53 0.41
C PHE A 75 17.91 6.81 0.12
N ALA A 76 18.47 7.72 -0.68
CA ALA A 76 17.78 8.94 -1.10
C ALA A 76 16.51 8.61 -1.92
N ASP A 77 16.61 7.70 -2.88
CA ASP A 77 15.48 7.26 -3.71
C ASP A 77 14.38 6.59 -2.87
N MET A 78 14.74 5.69 -1.96
CA MET A 78 13.80 5.05 -1.04
C MET A 78 13.10 6.08 -0.16
N LYS A 79 13.85 7.03 0.42
CA LYS A 79 13.28 8.07 1.29
C LYS A 79 12.32 8.97 0.53
N MET A 80 12.70 9.39 -0.66
CA MET A 80 11.85 10.20 -1.54
C MET A 80 10.52 9.51 -1.85
N LYS A 81 10.54 8.23 -2.20
CA LYS A 81 9.32 7.46 -2.49
C LYS A 81 8.41 7.33 -1.27
N LEU A 82 8.97 7.07 -0.09
CA LEU A 82 8.22 6.97 1.16
C LEU A 82 7.58 8.31 1.54
N ASP A 83 8.32 9.41 1.38
CA ASP A 83 7.83 10.74 1.71
C ASP A 83 6.81 11.26 0.69
N ALA A 84 6.93 10.89 -0.58
CA ALA A 84 5.96 11.23 -1.60
C ALA A 84 4.64 10.42 -1.45
N GLY A 85 4.75 9.14 -1.08
CA GLY A 85 3.59 8.28 -0.91
C GLY A 85 2.71 8.64 0.29
N GLN A 86 3.30 9.16 1.37
CA GLN A 86 2.57 9.47 2.60
C GLN A 86 1.49 10.55 2.42
N PRO A 87 1.75 11.71 1.80
CA PRO A 87 0.73 12.73 1.54
C PRO A 87 -0.37 12.24 0.61
N LEU A 88 -0.04 11.41 -0.38
CA LEU A 88 -1.03 10.82 -1.29
C LEU A 88 -1.99 9.91 -0.55
N LEU A 89 -1.46 9.08 0.37
CA LEU A 89 -2.28 8.25 1.25
C LEU A 89 -3.19 9.10 2.15
N TYR A 90 -2.65 10.16 2.76
CA TYR A 90 -3.44 11.05 3.61
C TYR A 90 -4.54 11.77 2.81
N LYS A 91 -4.23 12.26 1.61
CA LYS A 91 -5.24 12.86 0.72
C LYS A 91 -6.39 11.89 0.45
N ALA A 92 -6.06 10.65 0.08
CA ALA A 92 -7.06 9.63 -0.18
C ALA A 92 -7.90 9.30 1.07
N ALA A 93 -7.27 9.23 2.26
CA ALA A 93 -7.93 8.93 3.52
C ALA A 93 -8.86 10.07 3.97
N VAL A 94 -8.39 11.32 3.94
CA VAL A 94 -9.21 12.50 4.33
C VAL A 94 -10.39 12.68 3.39
N ASN A 95 -10.19 12.48 2.08
CA ASN A 95 -11.29 12.56 1.11
C ASN A 95 -12.32 11.41 1.31
N ALA A 96 -11.96 10.35 2.01
CA ALA A 96 -12.85 9.25 2.35
C ALA A 96 -13.74 9.54 3.57
N ASP A 97 -13.42 10.52 4.41
CA ASP A 97 -14.20 10.83 5.62
C ASP A 97 -15.64 11.25 5.31
N ASN A 98 -15.90 11.73 4.10
CA ASN A 98 -17.23 12.11 3.61
C ASN A 98 -17.98 10.98 2.89
N GLY A 99 -17.51 9.76 2.95
CA GLY A 99 -18.15 8.61 2.32
C GLY A 99 -17.18 7.63 1.67
N ILE A 100 -17.57 7.05 0.52
CA ILE A 100 -16.72 6.10 -0.22
C ILE A 100 -15.54 6.84 -0.85
N PRO A 101 -14.30 6.37 -0.63
CA PRO A 101 -13.11 7.00 -1.20
C PRO A 101 -13.16 7.13 -2.72
N SER A 102 -12.63 8.23 -3.25
CA SER A 102 -12.45 8.42 -4.69
C SER A 102 -11.60 7.29 -5.28
N ALA A 103 -12.08 6.71 -6.40
CA ALA A 103 -11.34 5.70 -7.12
C ALA A 103 -10.00 6.26 -7.68
N GLU A 104 -9.99 7.52 -8.12
CA GLU A 104 -8.81 8.21 -8.62
C GLU A 104 -7.76 8.40 -7.51
N ASP A 105 -8.14 9.04 -6.39
CA ASP A 105 -7.21 9.28 -5.28
C ASP A 105 -6.61 7.98 -4.72
N THR A 106 -7.43 6.93 -4.59
CA THR A 106 -6.96 5.63 -4.09
C THR A 106 -6.08 4.90 -5.09
N ALA A 107 -6.30 5.07 -6.40
CA ALA A 107 -5.45 4.51 -7.44
C ALA A 107 -4.09 5.23 -7.51
N ILE A 108 -4.10 6.57 -7.40
CA ILE A 108 -2.86 7.37 -7.38
C ILE A 108 -2.03 7.05 -6.13
N ALA A 109 -2.65 6.89 -4.97
CA ALA A 109 -1.96 6.58 -3.72
C ALA A 109 -1.34 5.18 -3.73
N LYS A 110 -1.95 4.20 -4.41
CA LYS A 110 -1.51 2.82 -4.51
C LYS A 110 -0.41 2.65 -5.55
#